data_05a96100c7df62c2e0eda786d34bdbf6
#
_entry.id   05a96100c7df62c2e0eda786d34bdbf6
#
_cell.length_a   1.000
_cell.length_b   1.000
_cell.length_c   1.000
_cell.angle_alpha   90.00
_cell.angle_beta   90.00
_cell.angle_gamma   90.00
#
_symmetry.space_group_name_H-M   'P 1'
#
loop_
_entity.id
_entity.type
_entity.pdbx_description
1 polymer ?
#
loop_
_entity_poly.entity_id
_entity_poly.type
_entity_poly.pdbx_seq_one_letter_code
_entity_poly.pdbx_strand_id
1 'polypeptide(L)'
;QQGLAVNREDAAAPSTPTIIDKDLKMNATWKTSLALDAKLPYDIDFSLEGIYSREFNPATVINLDRYWDGKSYTELAPGDKRKWYSRNSYSNPYMITNAGHKAYYYSITASLAKKFAFGLNLSASYTYSKAKSYGDGVGDQVSSAYYNNRYSVNGNNDMELGYGTYVAPNRLLISASYKKDYGKNFGSEVGLIYEGMNMGYADGYSCTRYTYQLTGNVVNDYGSNGLVYIPASREALDKWNFKDNGKYTAEQQKDDFWAYINQDD
;
A
#
# COMPACT_ATOMS: atom_id res chain seq x y z
N GLN A 1 1.48 -41.58 6.85
CA GLN A 1 2.81 -40.96 6.55
C GLN A 1 3.25 -41.51 5.21
N GLN A 2 3.04 -40.73 4.14
CA GLN A 2 3.71 -40.99 2.87
C GLN A 2 5.15 -40.53 3.02
N GLY A 3 6.08 -41.48 3.09
CA GLY A 3 7.50 -41.21 3.03
C GLY A 3 7.82 -40.58 1.66
N LEU A 4 8.33 -39.36 1.67
CA LEU A 4 8.93 -38.72 0.49
C LEU A 4 10.23 -39.46 0.15
N ALA A 5 10.11 -40.59 -0.52
CA ALA A 5 11.24 -41.16 -1.25
C ALA A 5 11.25 -40.53 -2.64
N VAL A 6 11.84 -39.34 -2.75
CA VAL A 6 12.11 -38.74 -4.05
C VAL A 6 13.31 -39.44 -4.63
N ASN A 7 13.09 -40.37 -5.53
CA ASN A 7 14.14 -40.94 -6.34
C ASN A 7 14.64 -39.82 -7.28
N ARG A 8 15.91 -39.49 -7.24
CA ARG A 8 16.49 -38.36 -7.98
C ARG A 8 16.32 -38.52 -9.52
N GLU A 9 16.17 -39.75 -9.97
CA GLU A 9 15.99 -40.08 -11.39
C GLU A 9 14.55 -39.85 -11.88
N ASP A 10 13.57 -39.85 -10.97
CA ASP A 10 12.16 -39.65 -11.28
C ASP A 10 11.64 -38.23 -10.95
N ALA A 11 12.50 -37.37 -10.41
CA ALA A 11 12.12 -36.01 -10.06
C ALA A 11 12.01 -35.14 -11.31
N ALA A 12 10.78 -34.83 -11.72
CA ALA A 12 10.55 -33.79 -12.72
C ALA A 12 11.01 -32.43 -12.17
N ALA A 13 11.68 -31.64 -13.01
CA ALA A 13 12.00 -30.26 -12.65
C ALA A 13 10.69 -29.50 -12.37
N PRO A 14 10.63 -28.66 -11.31
CA PRO A 14 9.44 -27.88 -11.01
C PRO A 14 9.09 -27.00 -12.21
N SER A 15 7.81 -26.94 -12.54
CA SER A 15 7.29 -26.15 -13.67
C SER A 15 7.49 -24.65 -13.48
N THR A 16 7.53 -24.21 -12.23
CA THR A 16 7.75 -22.81 -11.84
C THR A 16 8.72 -22.77 -10.66
N PRO A 17 10.05 -22.73 -10.92
CA PRO A 17 11.03 -22.76 -9.86
C PRO A 17 11.01 -21.45 -9.09
N THR A 18 11.17 -21.54 -7.76
CA THR A 18 11.42 -20.41 -6.89
C THR A 18 12.88 -20.44 -6.45
N ILE A 19 13.55 -19.34 -6.61
CA ILE A 19 14.98 -19.16 -6.33
C ILE A 19 15.12 -18.12 -5.21
N ILE A 20 16.09 -18.30 -4.35
CA ILE A 20 16.49 -17.30 -3.36
C ILE A 20 17.77 -16.63 -3.88
N ASP A 21 17.76 -15.31 -3.90
CA ASP A 21 18.94 -14.52 -4.26
C ASP A 21 20.09 -14.88 -3.30
N LYS A 22 21.26 -15.19 -3.85
CA LYS A 22 22.46 -15.50 -3.04
C LYS A 22 22.89 -14.37 -2.13
N ASP A 23 22.56 -13.13 -2.46
CA ASP A 23 22.89 -11.92 -1.71
C ASP A 23 21.71 -11.42 -0.86
N LEU A 24 20.64 -12.21 -0.74
CA LEU A 24 19.46 -11.87 0.06
C LEU A 24 19.86 -11.61 1.52
N LYS A 25 19.51 -10.43 2.00
CA LYS A 25 19.68 -10.04 3.40
C LYS A 25 18.34 -10.13 4.12
N MET A 26 18.38 -10.59 5.36
CA MET A 26 17.18 -10.63 6.19
C MET A 26 16.61 -9.24 6.40
N ASN A 27 15.28 -9.14 6.31
CA ASN A 27 14.58 -7.93 6.64
C ASN A 27 14.80 -7.56 8.10
N ALA A 28 15.07 -6.30 8.37
CA ALA A 28 15.23 -5.76 9.71
C ALA A 28 14.49 -4.41 9.82
N THR A 29 13.96 -4.13 11.00
CA THR A 29 13.25 -2.90 11.27
C THR A 29 13.84 -2.20 12.49
N TRP A 30 14.22 -0.94 12.33
CA TRP A 30 14.51 -0.05 13.43
C TRP A 30 13.28 0.77 13.76
N LYS A 31 12.90 0.83 15.02
CA LYS A 31 11.74 1.58 15.50
C LYS A 31 12.14 2.43 16.72
N THR A 32 11.65 3.66 16.74
CA THR A 32 11.76 4.57 17.89
C THR A 32 10.42 5.23 18.15
N SER A 33 10.18 5.56 19.43
CA SER A 33 9.02 6.34 19.83
C SER A 33 9.44 7.36 20.89
N LEU A 34 8.71 8.46 20.90
CA LEU A 34 8.79 9.51 21.93
C LEU A 34 7.37 9.88 22.31
N ALA A 35 7.10 9.96 23.62
CA ALA A 35 5.84 10.39 24.14
C ALA A 35 6.01 11.51 25.18
N LEU A 36 5.05 12.41 25.21
CA LEU A 36 4.90 13.47 26.20
C LEU A 36 3.50 13.40 26.78
N ASP A 37 3.42 13.20 28.10
CA ASP A 37 2.17 13.26 28.85
C ASP A 37 2.15 14.48 29.75
N ALA A 38 1.04 15.18 29.77
CA ALA A 38 0.87 16.40 30.57
C ALA A 38 -0.54 16.49 31.15
N LYS A 39 -0.62 17.03 32.35
CA LYS A 39 -1.89 17.42 32.95
C LYS A 39 -2.15 18.89 32.63
N LEU A 40 -3.17 19.17 31.84
CA LEU A 40 -3.58 20.52 31.50
C LEU A 40 -4.54 21.11 32.58
N PRO A 41 -4.78 22.43 32.56
CA PRO A 41 -5.83 23.03 33.39
C PRO A 41 -7.17 22.31 33.24
N TYR A 42 -8.02 22.39 34.26
CA TYR A 42 -9.32 21.73 34.33
C TYR A 42 -9.28 20.19 34.32
N ASP A 43 -8.17 19.59 34.80
CA ASP A 43 -7.98 18.14 34.89
C ASP A 43 -8.07 17.41 33.53
N ILE A 44 -7.60 18.04 32.50
CA ILE A 44 -7.51 17.40 31.16
C ILE A 44 -6.17 16.70 31.06
N ASP A 45 -6.22 15.40 30.76
CA ASP A 45 -5.05 14.61 30.40
C ASP A 45 -4.73 14.82 28.93
N PHE A 46 -3.50 15.22 28.62
CA PHE A 46 -2.98 15.39 27.29
C PHE A 46 -1.85 14.40 27.06
N SER A 47 -1.84 13.75 25.90
CA SER A 47 -0.73 12.91 25.45
C SER A 47 -0.39 13.21 24.00
N LEU A 48 0.89 13.30 23.70
CA LEU A 48 1.43 13.44 22.35
C LEU A 48 2.47 12.35 22.14
N GLU A 49 2.25 11.48 21.17
CA GLU A 49 3.18 10.40 20.82
C GLU A 49 3.61 10.51 19.37
N GLY A 50 4.93 10.38 19.14
CA GLY A 50 5.54 10.21 17.84
C GLY A 50 6.19 8.85 17.70
N ILE A 51 5.92 8.15 16.60
CA ILE A 51 6.56 6.87 16.27
C ILE A 51 7.25 7.03 14.92
N TYR A 52 8.47 6.55 14.80
CA TYR A 52 9.18 6.41 13.54
C TYR A 52 9.73 5.00 13.39
N SER A 53 9.57 4.42 12.22
CA SER A 53 10.10 3.10 11.88
C SER A 53 10.77 3.15 10.51
N ARG A 54 11.92 2.53 10.40
CA ARG A 54 12.65 2.34 9.14
C ARG A 54 12.89 0.86 8.90
N GLU A 55 12.57 0.42 7.71
CA GLU A 55 12.81 -0.93 7.27
C GLU A 55 14.10 -1.02 6.45
N PHE A 56 14.91 -2.02 6.74
CA PHE A 56 16.13 -2.34 6.03
C PHE A 56 15.96 -3.68 5.32
N ASN A 57 16.47 -3.74 4.09
CA ASN A 57 16.44 -4.94 3.26
C ASN A 57 15.03 -5.55 3.09
N PRO A 58 13.98 -4.77 2.78
CA PRO A 58 12.67 -5.35 2.53
C PRO A 58 12.76 -6.39 1.42
N ALA A 59 12.13 -7.54 1.64
CA ALA A 59 12.06 -8.58 0.65
C ALA A 59 11.05 -8.23 -0.45
N THR A 60 11.37 -8.61 -1.66
CA THR A 60 10.47 -8.54 -2.83
C THR A 60 10.62 -9.79 -3.68
N VAL A 61 9.67 -9.98 -4.59
CA VAL A 61 9.70 -11.07 -5.56
C VAL A 61 9.81 -10.49 -6.95
N ILE A 62 10.72 -11.01 -7.74
CA ILE A 62 10.86 -10.67 -9.17
C ILE A 62 10.66 -11.90 -10.04
N ASN A 63 10.20 -11.68 -11.27
CA ASN A 63 10.02 -12.72 -12.28
C ASN A 63 11.24 -12.74 -13.22
N LEU A 64 12.02 -13.79 -13.18
CA LEU A 64 13.23 -13.93 -14.00
C LEU A 64 12.95 -14.26 -15.46
N ASP A 65 11.71 -14.62 -15.82
CA ASP A 65 11.30 -14.75 -17.23
C ASP A 65 11.20 -13.39 -17.92
N ARG A 66 11.19 -12.31 -17.13
CA ARG A 66 11.05 -10.94 -17.60
C ARG A 66 12.33 -10.16 -17.37
N TYR A 67 12.90 -9.63 -18.44
CA TYR A 67 14.14 -8.87 -18.38
C TYR A 67 14.03 -7.57 -19.18
N TRP A 68 14.73 -6.56 -18.76
CA TRP A 68 14.91 -5.33 -19.53
C TRP A 68 16.23 -5.39 -20.29
N ASP A 69 16.19 -5.14 -21.59
CA ASP A 69 17.33 -5.20 -22.50
C ASP A 69 18.25 -3.98 -22.45
N GLY A 70 17.98 -3.04 -21.53
CA GLY A 70 18.73 -1.80 -21.35
C GLY A 70 18.31 -0.66 -22.27
N LYS A 71 17.39 -0.87 -23.21
CA LYS A 71 17.01 0.12 -24.23
C LYS A 71 15.52 0.20 -24.57
N SER A 72 14.76 -0.87 -24.34
CA SER A 72 13.33 -0.90 -24.67
C SER A 72 12.50 -0.20 -23.60
N TYR A 73 11.63 0.70 -24.01
CA TYR A 73 10.70 1.44 -23.16
C TYR A 73 9.27 1.21 -23.64
N THR A 74 8.28 1.40 -22.76
CA THR A 74 6.89 1.34 -23.15
C THR A 74 6.57 2.51 -24.10
N GLU A 75 5.79 2.21 -25.14
CA GLU A 75 5.32 3.18 -26.13
C GLU A 75 3.80 3.34 -26.09
N LEU A 76 3.17 2.90 -24.98
CA LEU A 76 1.73 2.96 -24.83
C LEU A 76 1.19 4.40 -24.80
N ALA A 77 2.02 5.33 -24.36
CA ALA A 77 1.68 6.75 -24.34
C ALA A 77 2.91 7.60 -24.67
N PRO A 78 2.78 8.66 -25.49
CA PRO A 78 3.84 9.62 -25.73
C PRO A 78 4.39 10.20 -24.43
N GLY A 79 5.71 10.09 -24.23
CA GLY A 79 6.38 10.54 -23.01
C GLY A 79 6.51 9.48 -21.91
N ASP A 80 5.88 8.34 -22.03
CA ASP A 80 6.09 7.20 -21.14
C ASP A 80 7.47 6.59 -21.43
N LYS A 81 8.34 6.60 -20.42
CA LYS A 81 9.72 6.10 -20.50
C LYS A 81 9.99 4.97 -19.53
N ARG A 82 8.94 4.28 -19.09
CA ARG A 82 9.11 3.10 -18.23
C ARG A 82 9.73 1.96 -19.00
N LYS A 83 10.49 1.11 -18.32
CA LYS A 83 11.11 -0.06 -18.91
C LYS A 83 10.06 -0.98 -19.51
N TRP A 84 10.30 -1.48 -20.71
CA TRP A 84 9.50 -2.53 -21.32
C TRP A 84 10.23 -3.86 -21.17
N TYR A 85 9.59 -4.83 -20.52
CA TYR A 85 10.19 -6.11 -20.24
C TYR A 85 9.98 -7.09 -21.40
N SER A 86 11.06 -7.68 -21.86
CA SER A 86 11.06 -8.78 -22.81
C SER A 86 10.89 -10.12 -22.10
N ARG A 87 10.50 -11.16 -22.83
CA ARG A 87 10.25 -12.48 -22.29
C ARG A 87 11.31 -13.47 -22.76
N ASN A 88 11.81 -14.31 -21.83
CA ASN A 88 12.74 -15.42 -22.15
C ASN A 88 12.03 -16.71 -22.57
N SER A 89 10.70 -16.79 -22.47
CA SER A 89 9.90 -17.99 -22.77
C SER A 89 10.08 -19.14 -21.77
N TYR A 90 10.49 -18.84 -20.55
CA TYR A 90 10.53 -19.81 -19.45
C TYR A 90 9.17 -19.87 -18.72
N SER A 91 9.07 -20.80 -17.78
CA SER A 91 7.84 -21.01 -16.96
C SER A 91 7.76 -20.07 -15.77
N ASN A 92 8.01 -18.77 -15.96
CA ASN A 92 7.93 -17.74 -14.90
C ASN A 92 8.69 -18.14 -13.62
N PRO A 93 10.02 -18.36 -13.66
CA PRO A 93 10.80 -18.58 -12.45
C PRO A 93 10.83 -17.30 -11.61
N TYR A 94 10.52 -17.43 -10.32
CA TYR A 94 10.53 -16.32 -9.38
C TYR A 94 11.79 -16.33 -8.54
N MET A 95 12.28 -15.14 -8.21
CA MET A 95 13.38 -14.95 -7.28
C MET A 95 12.95 -14.04 -6.12
N ILE A 96 13.20 -14.52 -4.90
CA ILE A 96 13.08 -13.71 -3.70
C ILE A 96 14.40 -12.95 -3.54
N THR A 97 14.33 -11.63 -3.50
CA THR A 97 15.48 -10.72 -3.38
C THR A 97 15.13 -9.54 -2.49
N ASN A 98 16.06 -8.61 -2.29
CA ASN A 98 15.77 -7.38 -1.57
C ASN A 98 15.38 -6.25 -2.53
N ALA A 99 14.41 -5.47 -2.11
CA ALA A 99 14.08 -4.18 -2.73
C ALA A 99 15.01 -3.06 -2.20
N GLY A 100 14.67 -1.80 -2.45
CA GLY A 100 15.47 -0.65 -2.00
C GLY A 100 15.49 -0.45 -0.48
N HIS A 101 16.18 0.60 0.00
CA HIS A 101 16.49 0.80 1.43
C HIS A 101 15.76 1.97 2.08
N LYS A 102 14.68 2.47 1.45
CA LYS A 102 14.04 3.73 1.87
C LYS A 102 12.63 3.54 2.44
N ALA A 103 12.23 2.31 2.74
CA ALA A 103 10.94 2.03 3.35
C ALA A 103 10.86 2.60 4.78
N TYR A 104 9.74 3.25 5.10
CA TYR A 104 9.53 3.88 6.41
C TYR A 104 8.06 3.95 6.78
N TYR A 105 7.82 4.08 8.07
CA TYR A 105 6.55 4.46 8.66
C TYR A 105 6.78 5.54 9.70
N TYR A 106 5.88 6.52 9.79
CA TYR A 106 5.78 7.37 10.96
C TYR A 106 4.31 7.68 11.30
N SER A 107 4.08 7.95 12.58
CA SER A 107 2.81 8.47 13.07
C SER A 107 3.03 9.50 14.16
N ILE A 108 2.09 10.45 14.24
CA ILE A 108 1.99 11.41 15.33
C ILE A 108 0.55 11.32 15.82
N THR A 109 0.39 11.04 17.12
CA THR A 109 -0.91 10.94 17.78
C THR A 109 -1.00 11.98 18.89
N ALA A 110 -2.01 12.83 18.84
CA ALA A 110 -2.37 13.72 19.94
C ALA A 110 -3.70 13.25 20.55
N SER A 111 -3.76 13.17 21.87
CA SER A 111 -4.97 12.77 22.59
C SER A 111 -5.27 13.67 23.77
N LEU A 112 -6.56 13.82 24.04
CA LEU A 112 -7.12 14.53 25.18
C LEU A 112 -8.11 13.61 25.89
N ALA A 113 -8.06 13.57 27.22
CA ALA A 113 -9.05 12.86 28.01
C ALA A 113 -9.46 13.67 29.25
N LYS A 114 -10.72 13.56 29.62
CA LYS A 114 -11.23 14.18 30.83
C LYS A 114 -12.25 13.28 31.50
N LYS A 115 -12.08 13.14 32.83
CA LYS A 115 -13.03 12.47 33.70
C LYS A 115 -13.75 13.51 34.53
N PHE A 116 -15.08 13.51 34.48
CA PHE A 116 -15.92 14.40 35.24
C PHE A 116 -16.42 13.71 36.51
N ALA A 117 -16.49 14.45 37.62
CA ALA A 117 -16.91 13.90 38.90
C ALA A 117 -18.34 13.32 38.90
N PHE A 118 -19.18 13.74 37.97
CA PHE A 118 -20.56 13.23 37.84
C PHE A 118 -20.68 11.93 37.04
N GLY A 119 -19.54 11.31 36.67
CA GLY A 119 -19.51 9.99 36.02
C GLY A 119 -19.33 10.00 34.48
N LEU A 120 -19.21 11.17 33.85
CA LEU A 120 -18.91 11.29 32.44
C LEU A 120 -17.39 11.18 32.20
N ASN A 121 -16.98 10.35 31.26
CA ASN A 121 -15.61 10.30 30.76
C ASN A 121 -15.64 10.61 29.25
N LEU A 122 -14.78 11.51 28.83
CA LEU A 122 -14.61 11.88 27.43
C LEU A 122 -13.15 11.67 27.01
N SER A 123 -12.92 11.15 25.82
CA SER A 123 -11.61 11.17 25.20
C SER A 123 -11.72 11.44 23.70
N ALA A 124 -10.71 12.08 23.16
CA ALA A 124 -10.55 12.30 21.74
C ALA A 124 -9.07 12.13 21.37
N SER A 125 -8.79 11.42 20.29
CA SER A 125 -7.44 11.30 19.75
C SER A 125 -7.46 11.47 18.24
N TYR A 126 -6.43 12.13 17.73
CA TYR A 126 -6.18 12.26 16.32
C TYR A 126 -4.80 11.72 15.99
N THR A 127 -4.73 10.85 15.00
CA THR A 127 -3.49 10.27 14.50
C THR A 127 -3.30 10.65 13.04
N TYR A 128 -2.16 11.24 12.75
CA TYR A 128 -1.64 11.36 11.39
C TYR A 128 -0.56 10.33 11.16
N SER A 129 -0.62 9.58 10.06
CA SER A 129 0.38 8.57 9.75
C SER A 129 0.74 8.54 8.26
N LYS A 130 1.96 8.10 7.97
CA LYS A 130 2.44 7.89 6.62
C LYS A 130 3.39 6.72 6.57
N ALA A 131 3.21 5.84 5.59
CA ALA A 131 4.17 4.80 5.27
C ALA A 131 4.49 4.81 3.78
N LYS A 132 5.73 4.46 3.47
CA LYS A 132 6.15 4.09 2.12
C LYS A 132 6.94 2.79 2.17
N SER A 133 6.61 1.89 1.27
CA SER A 133 7.21 0.55 1.15
C SER A 133 7.52 0.23 -0.31
N TYR A 134 8.23 -0.86 -0.54
CA TYR A 134 8.49 -1.39 -1.89
C TYR A 134 7.52 -2.49 -2.30
N GLY A 135 6.49 -2.73 -1.51
CA GLY A 135 5.44 -3.71 -1.75
C GLY A 135 4.77 -4.07 -0.44
N ASP A 136 3.65 -4.76 -0.52
CA ASP A 136 2.87 -5.13 0.66
C ASP A 136 3.02 -6.61 1.05
N GLY A 137 3.75 -7.40 0.24
CA GLY A 137 4.09 -8.78 0.56
C GLY A 137 2.87 -9.71 0.70
N VAL A 138 1.79 -9.42 -0.02
CA VAL A 138 0.52 -10.16 0.11
C VAL A 138 0.57 -11.47 -0.65
N GLY A 139 0.32 -12.59 0.07
CA GLY A 139 0.18 -13.92 -0.51
C GLY A 139 0.99 -14.98 0.25
N ASP A 140 0.46 -16.19 0.28
CA ASP A 140 1.07 -17.37 0.90
C ASP A 140 1.98 -18.16 -0.06
N GLN A 141 1.97 -17.80 -1.33
CA GLN A 141 2.80 -18.38 -2.38
C GLN A 141 3.65 -17.28 -3.03
N VAL A 142 4.84 -17.63 -3.50
CA VAL A 142 5.76 -16.68 -4.14
C VAL A 142 5.16 -16.06 -5.39
N SER A 143 4.42 -16.83 -6.19
CA SER A 143 3.66 -16.31 -7.33
C SER A 143 2.59 -15.32 -6.89
N SER A 144 1.83 -15.64 -5.85
CA SER A 144 0.81 -14.74 -5.29
C SER A 144 1.41 -13.46 -4.75
N ALA A 145 2.57 -13.53 -4.07
CA ALA A 145 3.29 -12.36 -3.59
C ALA A 145 3.76 -11.46 -4.74
N TYR A 146 4.07 -12.05 -5.90
CA TYR A 146 4.39 -11.30 -7.11
C TYR A 146 3.15 -10.64 -7.73
N TYR A 147 2.07 -11.40 -7.95
CA TYR A 147 0.86 -10.91 -8.64
C TYR A 147 0.01 -9.96 -7.79
N ASN A 148 -0.13 -10.26 -6.50
CA ASN A 148 -0.97 -9.50 -5.58
C ASN A 148 -0.20 -8.39 -4.87
N ASN A 149 0.90 -7.95 -5.44
CA ASN A 149 1.60 -6.79 -4.93
C ASN A 149 0.76 -5.52 -5.16
N ARG A 150 1.08 -4.45 -4.44
CA ARG A 150 0.36 -3.18 -4.64
C ARG A 150 0.53 -2.64 -6.07
N TYR A 151 -0.34 -1.74 -6.45
CA TYR A 151 -0.23 -1.01 -7.71
C TYR A 151 1.09 -0.24 -7.78
N SER A 152 1.75 -0.31 -8.94
CA SER A 152 3.10 0.21 -9.14
C SER A 152 3.20 0.92 -10.48
N VAL A 153 3.94 2.03 -10.52
CA VAL A 153 4.20 2.76 -11.77
C VAL A 153 5.08 1.93 -12.70
N ASN A 154 6.09 1.25 -12.13
CA ASN A 154 7.08 0.50 -12.91
C ASN A 154 6.75 -1.00 -13.04
N GLY A 155 5.57 -1.43 -12.56
CA GLY A 155 5.19 -2.84 -12.54
C GLY A 155 5.82 -3.61 -11.36
N ASN A 156 5.71 -4.94 -11.39
CA ASN A 156 6.09 -5.80 -10.27
C ASN A 156 7.59 -6.15 -10.26
N ASN A 157 8.27 -6.08 -11.41
CA ASN A 157 9.70 -6.39 -11.50
C ASN A 157 10.63 -5.24 -11.09
N ASP A 158 10.10 -4.03 -10.95
CA ASP A 158 10.86 -2.84 -10.56
C ASP A 158 10.04 -1.99 -9.58
N MET A 159 9.70 -2.59 -8.43
CA MET A 159 8.89 -1.95 -7.42
C MET A 159 9.58 -0.70 -6.86
N GLU A 160 8.94 0.44 -7.06
CA GLU A 160 9.40 1.71 -6.49
C GLU A 160 8.83 1.92 -5.08
N LEU A 161 9.43 2.90 -4.39
CA LEU A 161 8.96 3.34 -3.08
C LEU A 161 7.62 4.07 -3.21
N GLY A 162 6.54 3.43 -2.83
CA GLY A 162 5.20 3.99 -2.89
C GLY A 162 4.46 3.93 -1.56
N TYR A 163 3.25 4.47 -1.51
CA TYR A 163 2.44 4.46 -0.29
C TYR A 163 2.04 3.05 0.12
N GLY A 164 2.19 2.74 1.40
CA GLY A 164 1.77 1.45 1.97
C GLY A 164 0.25 1.30 1.95
N THR A 165 -0.23 0.13 1.59
CA THR A 165 -1.65 -0.17 1.38
C THR A 165 -2.46 -0.09 2.68
N TYR A 166 -1.86 -0.45 3.81
CA TYR A 166 -2.56 -0.59 5.10
C TYR A 166 -2.44 0.62 6.03
N VAL A 167 -2.12 1.79 5.50
CA VAL A 167 -1.95 3.00 6.30
C VAL A 167 -3.18 3.89 6.18
N ALA A 168 -3.84 4.17 7.30
CA ALA A 168 -4.85 5.22 7.42
C ALA A 168 -4.15 6.56 7.68
N PRO A 169 -4.03 7.47 6.69
CA PRO A 169 -3.30 8.73 6.87
C PRO A 169 -3.86 9.61 7.99
N ASN A 170 -5.18 9.61 8.15
CA ASN A 170 -5.85 10.39 9.18
C ASN A 170 -6.85 9.49 9.90
N ARG A 171 -6.79 9.47 11.23
CA ARG A 171 -7.72 8.74 12.07
C ARG A 171 -8.13 9.61 13.25
N LEU A 172 -9.42 9.80 13.40
CA LEU A 172 -10.04 10.45 14.55
C LEU A 172 -10.81 9.41 15.36
N LEU A 173 -10.51 9.31 16.64
CA LEU A 173 -11.23 8.46 17.57
C LEU A 173 -11.77 9.31 18.70
N ILE A 174 -13.08 9.26 18.93
CA ILE A 174 -13.74 9.94 20.04
C ILE A 174 -14.48 8.90 20.84
N SER A 175 -14.34 8.93 22.17
CA SER A 175 -15.15 8.10 23.05
C SER A 175 -15.81 8.94 24.14
N ALA A 176 -17.02 8.54 24.50
CA ALA A 176 -17.77 9.08 25.62
C ALA A 176 -18.36 7.92 26.40
N SER A 177 -18.18 7.89 27.72
CA SER A 177 -18.90 6.96 28.59
C SER A 177 -19.50 7.68 29.77
N TYR A 178 -20.69 7.28 30.15
CA TYR A 178 -21.38 7.79 31.31
C TYR A 178 -21.78 6.65 32.24
N LYS A 179 -21.25 6.69 33.46
CA LYS A 179 -21.56 5.73 34.50
C LYS A 179 -22.37 6.42 35.61
N LYS A 180 -23.45 5.74 36.02
CA LYS A 180 -24.26 6.19 37.18
C LYS A 180 -24.56 5.00 38.08
N ASP A 181 -24.22 5.12 39.34
CA ASP A 181 -24.54 4.14 40.37
C ASP A 181 -25.88 4.49 41.05
N TYR A 182 -26.73 3.49 41.22
CA TYR A 182 -28.06 3.59 41.86
C TYR A 182 -28.03 2.85 43.20
N GLY A 183 -27.47 3.46 44.22
CA GLY A 183 -27.30 2.83 45.53
C GLY A 183 -26.12 1.85 45.58
N LYS A 184 -26.16 0.87 46.49
CA LYS A 184 -25.00 0.04 46.80
C LYS A 184 -24.74 -1.11 45.78
N ASN A 185 -25.77 -1.55 45.06
CA ASN A 185 -25.71 -2.80 44.31
C ASN A 185 -26.05 -2.67 42.82
N PHE A 186 -26.46 -1.50 42.36
CA PHE A 186 -26.87 -1.31 40.96
C PHE A 186 -26.23 -0.07 40.38
N GLY A 187 -25.80 -0.20 39.12
CA GLY A 187 -25.29 0.91 38.34
C GLY A 187 -25.54 0.62 36.86
N SER A 188 -25.50 1.65 36.04
CA SER A 188 -25.51 1.55 34.58
C SER A 188 -24.37 2.33 34.00
N GLU A 189 -23.85 1.83 32.88
CA GLU A 189 -22.84 2.52 32.06
C GLU A 189 -23.28 2.46 30.59
N VAL A 190 -23.21 3.61 29.95
CA VAL A 190 -23.45 3.76 28.50
C VAL A 190 -22.21 4.33 27.89
N GLY A 191 -21.72 3.69 26.81
CA GLY A 191 -20.56 4.13 26.05
C GLY A 191 -20.90 4.37 24.58
N LEU A 192 -20.29 5.39 24.01
CA LEU A 192 -20.32 5.71 22.59
C LEU A 192 -18.89 5.82 22.09
N ILE A 193 -18.62 5.26 20.93
CA ILE A 193 -17.34 5.38 20.22
C ILE A 193 -17.65 5.87 18.81
N TYR A 194 -16.96 6.91 18.40
CA TYR A 194 -16.92 7.39 17.04
C TYR A 194 -15.51 7.19 16.49
N GLU A 195 -15.41 6.54 15.35
CA GLU A 195 -14.16 6.40 14.60
C GLU A 195 -14.36 6.95 13.19
N GLY A 196 -13.51 7.93 12.83
CA GLY A 196 -13.40 8.47 11.47
C GLY A 196 -11.98 8.27 10.96
N MET A 197 -11.83 7.68 9.78
CA MET A 197 -10.52 7.51 9.14
C MET A 197 -10.64 7.55 7.62
N ASN A 198 -9.52 7.88 6.96
CA ASN A 198 -9.43 7.67 5.53
C ASN A 198 -9.45 6.17 5.27
N MET A 199 -10.57 5.67 4.77
CA MET A 199 -10.65 4.31 4.28
C MET A 199 -10.04 4.24 2.90
N GLY A 200 -9.33 3.17 2.60
CA GLY A 200 -8.93 2.85 1.25
C GLY A 200 -10.11 2.41 0.41
N TYR A 201 -9.83 2.11 -0.83
CA TYR A 201 -10.82 1.78 -1.83
C TYR A 201 -11.70 0.55 -1.49
N ALA A 202 -12.79 0.41 -2.20
CA ALA A 202 -13.97 -0.44 -2.07
C ALA A 202 -13.83 -1.93 -1.71
N ASP A 203 -12.65 -2.47 -1.50
CA ASP A 203 -12.44 -3.84 -1.00
C ASP A 203 -12.51 -3.96 0.52
N GLY A 204 -12.59 -2.83 1.24
CA GLY A 204 -12.69 -2.79 2.70
C GLY A 204 -11.41 -3.16 3.46
N TYR A 205 -10.32 -3.47 2.76
CA TYR A 205 -9.07 -3.96 3.36
C TYR A 205 -7.89 -3.00 3.25
N SER A 206 -7.94 -2.01 2.37
CA SER A 206 -6.84 -1.08 2.17
C SER A 206 -7.21 0.35 2.53
N CYS A 207 -6.42 0.98 3.40
CA CYS A 207 -6.52 2.39 3.75
C CYS A 207 -5.56 3.20 2.89
N THR A 208 -5.68 3.14 1.58
CA THR A 208 -4.76 3.82 0.67
C THR A 208 -5.25 5.19 0.27
N ARG A 209 -4.30 6.05 -0.04
CA ARG A 209 -4.53 7.22 -0.87
C ARG A 209 -4.94 6.78 -2.27
N TYR A 210 -5.67 7.67 -2.96
CA TYR A 210 -6.07 7.47 -4.34
C TYR A 210 -5.01 6.79 -5.18
N THR A 211 -5.36 5.66 -5.74
CA THR A 211 -4.73 5.15 -6.94
C THR A 211 -5.72 5.31 -8.07
N TYR A 212 -5.35 5.97 -9.13
CA TYR A 212 -6.09 5.82 -10.37
C TYR A 212 -6.04 4.36 -10.75
N GLN A 213 -7.14 3.65 -10.61
CA GLN A 213 -7.19 2.20 -10.85
C GLN A 213 -7.23 1.85 -12.36
N LEU A 214 -6.63 2.69 -13.17
CA LEU A 214 -6.34 2.34 -14.54
C LEU A 214 -5.05 1.52 -14.53
N THR A 215 -5.22 0.21 -14.40
CA THR A 215 -4.10 -0.74 -14.29
C THR A 215 -4.10 -1.72 -15.43
N GLY A 216 -2.97 -2.35 -15.63
CA GLY A 216 -2.79 -3.40 -16.62
C GLY A 216 -1.35 -3.90 -16.67
N ASN A 217 -1.06 -4.75 -17.64
CA ASN A 217 0.30 -5.18 -17.92
C ASN A 217 1.03 -4.13 -18.79
N VAL A 218 1.14 -2.91 -18.25
CA VAL A 218 1.61 -1.73 -18.99
C VAL A 218 3.11 -1.71 -19.25
N VAL A 219 3.86 -2.58 -18.58
CA VAL A 219 5.32 -2.71 -18.76
C VAL A 219 5.73 -4.10 -19.23
N ASN A 220 4.78 -4.97 -19.51
CA ASN A 220 4.97 -6.35 -19.97
C ASN A 220 5.75 -7.24 -18.99
N ASP A 221 5.63 -6.99 -17.70
CA ASP A 221 6.31 -7.77 -16.65
C ASP A 221 5.53 -8.98 -16.15
N TYR A 222 4.43 -9.32 -16.83
CA TYR A 222 3.49 -10.38 -16.47
C TYR A 222 2.60 -10.07 -15.26
N GLY A 223 2.68 -8.86 -14.73
CA GLY A 223 1.74 -8.34 -13.72
C GLY A 223 0.55 -7.62 -14.34
N SER A 224 -0.51 -7.43 -13.58
CA SER A 224 -1.65 -6.58 -13.96
C SER A 224 -1.76 -5.33 -13.09
N ASN A 225 -0.78 -5.08 -12.24
CA ASN A 225 -0.76 -4.03 -11.23
C ASN A 225 -0.05 -2.75 -11.70
N GLY A 226 0.40 -2.72 -12.96
CA GLY A 226 1.04 -1.54 -13.51
C GLY A 226 0.03 -0.39 -13.67
N LEU A 227 0.34 0.77 -13.09
CA LEU A 227 -0.49 1.97 -13.21
C LEU A 227 -0.32 2.57 -14.61
N VAL A 228 -1.42 3.07 -15.17
CA VAL A 228 -1.37 3.82 -16.43
C VAL A 228 -0.53 5.08 -16.25
N TYR A 229 0.21 5.44 -17.29
CA TYR A 229 0.97 6.69 -17.30
C TYR A 229 0.03 7.89 -17.24
N ILE A 230 0.33 8.84 -16.38
CA ILE A 230 -0.43 10.08 -16.23
C ILE A 230 0.33 11.21 -16.93
N PRO A 231 -0.25 11.88 -17.95
CA PRO A 231 0.37 13.00 -18.62
C PRO A 231 0.49 14.19 -17.69
N ALA A 232 1.61 14.90 -17.76
CA ALA A 232 1.88 16.06 -16.90
C ALA A 232 1.06 17.32 -17.25
N SER A 233 0.45 17.37 -18.43
CA SER A 233 -0.39 18.50 -18.88
C SER A 233 -1.37 18.05 -19.94
N ARG A 234 -2.38 18.91 -20.22
CA ARG A 234 -3.36 18.66 -21.29
C ARG A 234 -2.66 18.59 -22.66
N GLU A 235 -1.67 19.43 -22.91
CA GLU A 235 -0.91 19.42 -24.17
C GLU A 235 -0.09 18.11 -24.34
N ALA A 236 0.30 17.49 -23.24
CA ALA A 236 0.93 16.16 -23.29
C ALA A 236 -0.09 15.09 -23.63
N LEU A 237 -1.31 15.18 -23.08
CA LEU A 237 -2.41 14.26 -23.40
C LEU A 237 -2.87 14.40 -24.85
N ASP A 238 -2.89 15.59 -25.41
CA ASP A 238 -3.33 15.85 -26.79
C ASP A 238 -2.45 15.11 -27.83
N LYS A 239 -1.23 14.77 -27.46
CA LYS A 239 -0.32 13.97 -28.29
C LYS A 239 -0.67 12.48 -28.31
N TRP A 240 -1.57 12.02 -27.44
CA TRP A 240 -1.98 10.63 -27.39
C TRP A 240 -2.97 10.30 -28.50
N ASN A 241 -2.80 9.14 -29.11
CA ASN A 241 -3.62 8.70 -30.22
C ASN A 241 -4.87 7.94 -29.73
N PHE A 242 -5.83 8.66 -29.20
CA PHE A 242 -7.17 8.09 -28.95
C PHE A 242 -7.87 7.82 -30.29
N LYS A 243 -8.72 6.82 -30.31
CA LYS A 243 -9.55 6.47 -31.47
C LYS A 243 -11.01 6.46 -31.08
N ASP A 244 -11.87 6.87 -32.01
CA ASP A 244 -13.30 6.75 -31.84
C ASP A 244 -13.68 5.28 -31.59
N ASN A 245 -14.52 5.04 -30.60
CA ASN A 245 -14.96 3.68 -30.22
C ASN A 245 -16.45 3.41 -30.55
N GLY A 246 -17.08 4.25 -31.37
CA GLY A 246 -18.48 4.16 -31.76
C GLY A 246 -19.46 4.78 -30.76
N LYS A 247 -19.06 4.95 -29.50
CA LYS A 247 -19.86 5.60 -28.45
C LYS A 247 -19.32 6.99 -28.12
N TYR A 248 -18.01 7.13 -28.11
CA TYR A 248 -17.32 8.37 -27.80
C TYR A 248 -16.28 8.69 -28.87
N THR A 249 -16.17 9.96 -29.23
CA THR A 249 -15.09 10.46 -30.09
C THR A 249 -13.76 10.42 -29.37
N ALA A 250 -12.67 10.47 -30.12
CA ALA A 250 -11.32 10.55 -29.55
C ALA A 250 -11.16 11.77 -28.62
N GLU A 251 -11.76 12.91 -28.97
CA GLU A 251 -11.69 14.12 -28.16
C GLU A 251 -12.50 14.01 -26.87
N GLN A 252 -13.73 13.47 -26.93
CA GLN A 252 -14.52 13.18 -25.73
C GLN A 252 -13.79 12.27 -24.77
N GLN A 253 -13.12 11.21 -25.25
CA GLN A 253 -12.34 10.31 -24.43
C GLN A 253 -11.14 11.02 -23.76
N LYS A 254 -10.48 11.97 -24.45
CA LYS A 254 -9.42 12.79 -23.87
C LYS A 254 -9.93 13.72 -22.78
N ASP A 255 -11.09 14.37 -23.03
CA ASP A 255 -11.71 15.27 -22.07
C ASP A 255 -12.14 14.53 -20.81
N ASP A 256 -12.79 13.39 -20.96
CA ASP A 256 -13.22 12.54 -19.84
C ASP A 256 -12.01 12.01 -19.06
N PHE A 257 -10.95 11.59 -19.74
CA PHE A 257 -9.73 11.13 -19.08
C PHE A 257 -9.04 12.28 -18.33
N TRP A 258 -8.95 13.47 -18.93
CA TRP A 258 -8.37 14.64 -18.27
C TRP A 258 -9.19 15.07 -17.05
N ALA A 259 -10.51 15.10 -17.17
CA ALA A 259 -11.38 15.37 -16.03
C ALA A 259 -11.23 14.33 -14.91
N TYR A 260 -11.11 13.05 -15.27
CA TYR A 260 -10.94 11.97 -14.30
C TYR A 260 -9.64 12.08 -13.50
N ILE A 261 -8.51 12.39 -14.14
CA ILE A 261 -7.22 12.48 -13.45
C ILE A 261 -7.05 13.76 -12.61
N ASN A 262 -7.93 14.77 -12.81
CA ASN A 262 -7.92 16.04 -12.07
C ASN A 262 -9.16 16.22 -11.18
N GLN A 263 -9.91 15.15 -10.88
CA GLN A 263 -11.13 15.26 -10.08
C GLN A 263 -10.88 15.55 -8.59
N ASP A 264 -9.64 15.39 -8.12
CA ASP A 264 -9.26 15.47 -6.71
C ASP A 264 -8.19 16.57 -6.46
N ASP A 265 -8.41 17.75 -6.96
CA ASP A 265 -7.57 18.93 -6.65
C ASP A 265 -7.75 19.45 -5.20
#